data_4298431c5f5bf2d54f2dc8ed28f50761
#
_entry.id   4298431c5f5bf2d54f2dc8ed28f50761
#
_cell.length_a   1.000
_cell.length_b   1.000
_cell.length_c   1.000
_cell.angle_alpha   90.00
_cell.angle_beta   90.00
_cell.angle_gamma   90.00
#
_symmetry.space_group_name_H-M   'P 1'
#
loop_
_entity.id
_entity.type
_entity.pdbx_description
1 polymer ?
#
loop_
_entity_poly.entity_id
_entity_poly.type
_entity_poly.pdbx_seq_one_letter_code
_entity_poly.pdbx_strand_id
1 'polypeptide(L)'
;MDIDKIDQIIDEHQGEASSLIQVLLAIQSENHWLPKEALERVSEKLQVPLIRVQHIATFYKAFSLVPKGRHEIHICMGTACHVRGAMRVLETVQDLTGIKPGETDLDLKFSLETVNCLGCCALGPVMEIDGRTHGKMAAGETADVLKSYE
;
A
#
# COMPACT_ATOMS: atom_id res chain seq x y z
N MET A 1 11.32 -11.95 -1.35
CA MET A 1 12.34 -11.15 -2.12
C MET A 1 13.71 -11.77 -1.89
N ASP A 2 14.54 -11.87 -2.93
CA ASP A 2 15.89 -12.45 -2.81
C ASP A 2 16.85 -11.47 -2.15
N ILE A 3 17.81 -12.02 -1.37
CA ILE A 3 18.80 -11.23 -0.62
C ILE A 3 19.67 -10.40 -1.57
N ASP A 4 20.02 -10.96 -2.72
CA ASP A 4 20.81 -10.26 -3.75
C ASP A 4 20.13 -9.00 -4.26
N LYS A 5 18.81 -9.05 -4.40
CA LYS A 5 18.01 -7.88 -4.83
C LYS A 5 17.94 -6.81 -3.72
N ILE A 6 17.88 -7.22 -2.46
CA ILE A 6 17.97 -6.28 -1.33
C ILE A 6 19.30 -5.59 -1.30
N ASP A 7 20.38 -6.34 -1.49
CA ASP A 7 21.75 -5.81 -1.54
C ASP A 7 21.93 -4.80 -2.69
N GLN A 8 21.40 -5.12 -3.87
CA GLN A 8 21.40 -4.19 -5.01
C GLN A 8 20.69 -2.87 -4.70
N ILE A 9 19.48 -2.94 -4.10
CA ILE A 9 18.74 -1.73 -3.70
C ILE A 9 19.54 -0.88 -2.70
N ILE A 10 20.19 -1.53 -1.73
CA ILE A 10 21.03 -0.82 -0.75
C ILE A 10 22.21 -0.13 -1.43
N ASP A 11 22.89 -0.81 -2.35
CA ASP A 11 24.05 -0.27 -3.07
C ASP A 11 23.65 0.90 -4.01
N GLU A 12 22.48 0.83 -4.66
CA GLU A 12 21.93 1.93 -5.46
C GLU A 12 21.68 3.20 -4.64
N HIS A 13 21.39 3.06 -3.36
CA HIS A 13 21.20 4.16 -2.40
C HIS A 13 22.44 4.49 -1.55
N GLN A 14 23.64 4.21 -2.09
CA GLN A 14 24.95 4.54 -1.51
C GLN A 14 25.30 3.77 -0.22
N GLY A 15 24.46 2.87 0.27
CA GLY A 15 24.75 2.05 1.46
C GLY A 15 25.01 2.82 2.76
N GLU A 16 24.53 4.06 2.87
CA GLU A 16 24.71 4.90 4.04
C GLU A 16 23.52 4.85 5.01
N ALA A 17 23.78 5.02 6.31
CA ALA A 17 22.76 5.08 7.34
C ALA A 17 21.71 6.21 7.11
N SER A 18 22.12 7.29 6.42
CA SER A 18 21.27 8.42 6.03
C SER A 18 20.21 8.04 5.00
N SER A 19 20.45 7.02 4.19
CA SER A 19 19.54 6.54 3.13
C SER A 19 18.52 5.48 3.60
N LEU A 20 18.46 5.20 4.91
CA LEU A 20 17.63 4.14 5.48
C LEU A 20 16.15 4.21 5.00
N ILE A 21 15.53 5.39 5.02
CA ILE A 21 14.13 5.55 4.61
C ILE A 21 13.96 5.29 3.12
N GLN A 22 14.88 5.78 2.28
CA GLN A 22 14.86 5.56 0.82
C GLN A 22 15.01 4.07 0.46
N VAL A 23 15.93 3.38 1.14
CA VAL A 23 16.12 1.93 0.99
C VAL A 23 14.86 1.17 1.36
N LEU A 24 14.24 1.48 2.52
CA LEU A 24 12.99 0.84 2.93
C LEU A 24 11.84 1.12 1.96
N LEU A 25 11.73 2.35 1.43
CA LEU A 25 10.74 2.69 0.41
C LEU A 25 10.95 1.91 -0.89
N ALA A 26 12.19 1.77 -1.35
CA ALA A 26 12.51 1.01 -2.54
C ALA A 26 12.17 -0.49 -2.36
N ILE A 27 12.50 -1.08 -1.21
CA ILE A 27 12.13 -2.47 -0.88
C ILE A 27 10.61 -2.63 -0.83
N GLN A 28 9.90 -1.69 -0.18
CA GLN A 28 8.44 -1.68 -0.10
C GLN A 28 7.80 -1.58 -1.49
N SER A 29 8.32 -0.74 -2.36
CA SER A 29 7.84 -0.56 -3.74
C SER A 29 7.97 -1.82 -4.58
N GLU A 30 9.05 -2.57 -4.41
CA GLU A 30 9.32 -3.79 -5.15
C GLU A 30 8.57 -5.03 -4.62
N ASN A 31 8.43 -5.11 -3.30
CA ASN A 31 7.92 -6.32 -2.63
C ASN A 31 6.52 -6.12 -2.03
N HIS A 32 5.97 -4.90 -2.09
CA HIS A 32 4.70 -4.46 -1.50
C HIS A 32 4.63 -4.53 0.05
N TRP A 33 5.66 -5.07 0.70
CA TRP A 33 5.80 -5.12 2.15
C TRP A 33 7.26 -5.33 2.55
N LEU A 34 7.58 -5.13 3.83
CA LEU A 34 8.92 -5.27 4.41
C LEU A 34 9.04 -6.58 5.18
N PRO A 35 9.56 -7.67 4.59
CA PRO A 35 9.80 -8.92 5.30
C PRO A 35 10.89 -8.75 6.35
N LYS A 36 10.84 -9.58 7.41
CA LYS A 36 11.78 -9.53 8.53
C LYS A 36 13.23 -9.67 8.07
N GLU A 37 13.48 -10.57 7.13
CA GLU A 37 14.81 -10.83 6.56
C GLU A 37 15.37 -9.58 5.86
N ALA A 38 14.51 -8.79 5.21
CA ALA A 38 14.91 -7.53 4.58
C ALA A 38 15.31 -6.48 5.63
N LEU A 39 14.55 -6.36 6.73
CA LEU A 39 14.89 -5.43 7.81
C LEU A 39 16.21 -5.80 8.50
N GLU A 40 16.44 -7.09 8.74
CA GLU A 40 17.69 -7.61 9.29
C GLU A 40 18.86 -7.32 8.34
N ARG A 41 18.70 -7.57 7.03
CA ARG A 41 19.74 -7.29 6.03
C ARG A 41 20.05 -5.81 5.90
N VAL A 42 19.04 -4.95 5.89
CA VAL A 42 19.21 -3.48 5.89
C VAL A 42 19.96 -3.02 7.15
N SER A 43 19.61 -3.56 8.31
CA SER A 43 20.30 -3.28 9.58
C SER A 43 21.79 -3.60 9.50
N GLU A 44 22.15 -4.78 9.00
CA GLU A 44 23.55 -5.22 8.85
C GLU A 44 24.32 -4.35 7.86
N LYS A 45 23.78 -4.16 6.66
CA LYS A 45 24.47 -3.44 5.58
C LYS A 45 24.66 -1.96 5.88
N LEU A 46 23.63 -1.29 6.40
CA LEU A 46 23.71 0.13 6.75
C LEU A 46 24.34 0.40 8.12
N GLN A 47 24.69 -0.67 8.87
CA GLN A 47 25.20 -0.58 10.24
C GLN A 47 24.30 0.24 11.17
N VAL A 48 22.97 0.11 10.98
CA VAL A 48 21.94 0.76 11.80
C VAL A 48 21.33 -0.29 12.72
N PRO A 49 21.19 -0.03 14.04
CA PRO A 49 20.58 -0.98 14.95
C PRO A 49 19.18 -1.44 14.45
N LEU A 50 18.92 -2.76 14.48
CA LEU A 50 17.67 -3.34 13.99
C LEU A 50 16.42 -2.71 14.65
N ILE A 51 16.52 -2.36 15.94
CA ILE A 51 15.43 -1.69 16.65
C ILE A 51 15.07 -0.34 16.02
N ARG A 52 16.06 0.39 15.49
CA ARG A 52 15.83 1.67 14.80
C ARG A 52 15.16 1.44 13.44
N VAL A 53 15.59 0.42 12.70
CA VAL A 53 14.97 0.03 11.43
C VAL A 53 13.50 -0.36 11.64
N GLN A 54 13.23 -1.20 12.64
CA GLN A 54 11.89 -1.62 13.01
C GLN A 54 11.02 -0.44 13.49
N HIS A 55 11.58 0.48 14.26
CA HIS A 55 10.87 1.66 14.73
C HIS A 55 10.41 2.52 13.55
N ILE A 56 11.27 2.75 12.55
CA ILE A 56 10.91 3.49 11.35
C ILE A 56 9.85 2.74 10.54
N ALA A 57 10.01 1.44 10.36
CA ALA A 57 9.07 0.61 9.60
C ALA A 57 7.67 0.54 10.24
N THR A 58 7.57 0.67 11.56
CA THR A 58 6.27 0.70 12.28
C THR A 58 5.68 2.09 12.41
N PHE A 59 6.52 3.13 12.42
CA PHE A 59 6.07 4.52 12.60
C PHE A 59 5.43 5.10 11.34
N TYR A 60 6.02 4.87 10.17
CA TYR A 60 5.52 5.45 8.93
C TYR A 60 4.45 4.55 8.29
N LYS A 61 3.28 5.14 8.01
CA LYS A 61 2.14 4.45 7.38
C LYS A 61 2.41 3.95 5.95
N ALA A 62 3.46 4.48 5.31
CA ALA A 62 3.92 4.04 3.99
C ALA A 62 4.50 2.62 3.99
N PHE A 63 4.86 2.10 5.17
CA PHE A 63 5.44 0.76 5.29
C PHE A 63 4.41 -0.26 5.76
N SER A 64 4.53 -1.48 5.26
CA SER A 64 3.77 -2.64 5.71
C SER A 64 4.71 -3.75 6.15
N LEU A 65 4.47 -4.30 7.33
CA LEU A 65 5.19 -5.47 7.86
C LEU A 65 4.45 -6.79 7.58
N VAL A 66 3.27 -6.69 6.96
CA VAL A 66 2.47 -7.84 6.53
C VAL A 66 2.36 -7.84 5.02
N PRO A 67 2.27 -9.02 4.40
CA PRO A 67 2.11 -9.13 2.96
C PRO A 67 0.94 -8.29 2.46
N LYS A 68 1.17 -7.52 1.41
CA LYS A 68 0.16 -6.75 0.68
C LYS A 68 -0.07 -7.37 -0.70
N GLY A 69 -1.26 -7.16 -1.23
CA GLY A 69 -1.58 -7.55 -2.59
C GLY A 69 -0.81 -6.73 -3.63
N ARG A 70 -0.75 -7.25 -4.86
CA ARG A 70 -0.13 -6.55 -6.00
C ARG A 70 -0.83 -5.23 -6.32
N HIS A 71 -2.13 -5.14 -6.01
CA HIS A 71 -2.96 -3.95 -6.21
C HIS A 71 -3.48 -3.47 -4.87
N GLU A 72 -3.18 -2.24 -4.52
CA GLU A 72 -3.67 -1.60 -3.30
C GLU A 72 -4.86 -0.70 -3.62
N ILE A 73 -6.02 -1.02 -3.03
CA ILE A 73 -7.27 -0.29 -3.20
C ILE A 73 -7.48 0.60 -1.98
N HIS A 74 -7.55 1.91 -2.20
CA HIS A 74 -7.86 2.89 -1.18
C HIS A 74 -9.22 3.55 -1.47
N ILE A 75 -10.16 3.47 -0.53
CA ILE A 75 -11.47 4.11 -0.65
C ILE A 75 -11.54 5.32 0.26
N CYS A 76 -11.80 6.48 -0.33
CA CYS A 76 -11.92 7.72 0.42
C CYS A 76 -13.23 7.74 1.22
N MET A 77 -13.10 7.82 2.54
CA MET A 77 -14.20 7.94 3.50
C MET A 77 -14.37 9.36 4.05
N GLY A 78 -13.73 10.35 3.41
CA GLY A 78 -13.91 11.76 3.74
C GLY A 78 -15.37 12.18 3.62
N THR A 79 -15.77 13.22 4.34
CA THR A 79 -17.17 13.66 4.45
C THR A 79 -17.84 13.85 3.09
N ALA A 80 -17.20 14.50 2.13
CA ALA A 80 -17.74 14.72 0.80
C ALA A 80 -17.98 13.41 0.02
N CYS A 81 -17.03 12.48 0.09
CA CYS A 81 -17.15 11.15 -0.55
C CYS A 81 -18.19 10.30 0.15
N HIS A 82 -18.22 10.33 1.49
CA HIS A 82 -19.19 9.58 2.29
C HIS A 82 -20.62 9.98 1.97
N VAL A 83 -20.93 11.28 1.96
CA VAL A 83 -22.27 11.82 1.62
C VAL A 83 -22.67 11.46 0.19
N ARG A 84 -21.69 11.38 -0.73
CA ARG A 84 -21.94 11.04 -2.15
C ARG A 84 -22.01 9.54 -2.43
N GLY A 85 -21.84 8.67 -1.41
CA GLY A 85 -22.05 7.24 -1.52
C GLY A 85 -20.79 6.39 -1.49
N ALA A 86 -19.70 6.84 -0.86
CA ALA A 86 -18.45 6.05 -0.70
C ALA A 86 -18.71 4.69 -0.02
N MET A 87 -19.69 4.60 0.88
CA MET A 87 -20.05 3.32 1.49
C MET A 87 -20.53 2.27 0.47
N ARG A 88 -21.28 2.69 -0.54
CA ARG A 88 -21.72 1.76 -1.61
C ARG A 88 -20.56 1.28 -2.47
N VAL A 89 -19.58 2.16 -2.72
CA VAL A 89 -18.34 1.78 -3.41
C VAL A 89 -17.57 0.75 -2.58
N LEU A 90 -17.42 1.00 -1.28
CA LEU A 90 -16.77 0.08 -0.35
C LEU A 90 -17.46 -1.29 -0.31
N GLU A 91 -18.78 -1.32 -0.14
CA GLU A 91 -19.57 -2.55 -0.13
C GLU A 91 -19.39 -3.34 -1.44
N THR A 92 -19.43 -2.65 -2.58
CA THR A 92 -19.22 -3.29 -3.90
C THR A 92 -17.82 -3.90 -4.01
N VAL A 93 -16.79 -3.21 -3.53
CA VAL A 93 -15.42 -3.76 -3.54
C VAL A 93 -15.31 -4.98 -2.62
N GLN A 94 -15.90 -4.91 -1.43
CA GLN A 94 -15.92 -6.04 -0.48
C GLN A 94 -16.65 -7.27 -1.06
N ASP A 95 -17.79 -7.05 -1.73
CA ASP A 95 -18.57 -8.13 -2.35
C ASP A 95 -17.81 -8.80 -3.50
N LEU A 96 -17.05 -8.01 -4.29
CA LEU A 96 -16.30 -8.52 -5.44
C LEU A 96 -14.98 -9.19 -5.05
N THR A 97 -14.28 -8.66 -4.06
CA THR A 97 -12.96 -9.16 -3.64
C THR A 97 -13.04 -10.14 -2.47
N GLY A 98 -14.13 -10.13 -1.71
CA GLY A 98 -14.29 -10.96 -0.51
C GLY A 98 -13.47 -10.51 0.70
N ILE A 99 -12.80 -9.36 0.64
CA ILE A 99 -11.95 -8.83 1.73
C ILE A 99 -12.55 -7.58 2.38
N LYS A 100 -12.23 -7.35 3.64
CA LYS A 100 -12.62 -6.17 4.41
C LYS A 100 -11.51 -5.12 4.45
N PRO A 101 -11.83 -3.87 4.81
CA PRO A 101 -10.79 -2.86 5.04
C PRO A 101 -9.72 -3.33 6.02
N GLY A 102 -8.46 -3.21 5.63
CA GLY A 102 -7.30 -3.69 6.37
C GLY A 102 -6.87 -5.12 6.01
N GLU A 103 -7.60 -5.81 5.14
CA GLU A 103 -7.29 -7.18 4.72
C GLU A 103 -6.68 -7.23 3.32
N THR A 104 -5.98 -8.33 3.07
CA THR A 104 -5.44 -8.71 1.77
C THR A 104 -6.03 -10.06 1.38
N ASP A 105 -6.32 -10.27 0.11
CA ASP A 105 -6.84 -11.54 -0.36
C ASP A 105 -5.79 -12.67 -0.29
N LEU A 106 -6.26 -13.91 -0.32
CA LEU A 106 -5.40 -15.09 -0.18
C LEU A 106 -4.41 -15.24 -1.34
N ASP A 107 -4.76 -14.74 -2.52
CA ASP A 107 -3.92 -14.81 -3.72
C ASP A 107 -2.93 -13.64 -3.80
N LEU A 108 -2.89 -12.77 -2.79
CA LEU A 108 -2.08 -11.56 -2.74
C LEU A 108 -2.28 -10.67 -3.98
N LYS A 109 -3.51 -10.60 -4.47
CA LYS A 109 -3.87 -9.79 -5.62
C LYS A 109 -4.32 -8.40 -5.18
N PHE A 110 -5.26 -8.33 -4.25
CA PHE A 110 -5.83 -7.09 -3.76
C PHE A 110 -5.61 -6.90 -2.26
N SER A 111 -5.27 -5.68 -1.87
CA SER A 111 -5.37 -5.19 -0.50
C SER A 111 -6.37 -4.05 -0.45
N LEU A 112 -7.27 -4.05 0.53
CA LEU A 112 -8.30 -3.03 0.68
C LEU A 112 -8.05 -2.20 1.92
N GLU A 113 -7.99 -0.89 1.75
CA GLU A 113 -7.92 0.06 2.86
C GLU A 113 -8.93 1.21 2.69
N THR A 114 -9.33 1.80 3.79
CA THR A 114 -10.08 3.06 3.78
C THR A 114 -9.16 4.20 4.23
N VAL A 115 -9.30 5.34 3.59
CA VAL A 115 -8.54 6.56 3.90
C VAL A 115 -9.48 7.70 4.27
N ASN A 116 -9.02 8.59 5.15
CA ASN A 116 -9.86 9.69 5.64
C ASN A 116 -10.16 10.73 4.56
N CYS A 117 -9.18 11.07 3.71
CA CYS A 117 -9.37 11.97 2.59
C CYS A 117 -8.20 11.88 1.61
N LEU A 118 -8.51 11.73 0.31
CA LEU A 118 -7.52 11.77 -0.78
C LEU A 118 -7.31 13.17 -1.36
N GLY A 119 -8.06 14.17 -0.87
CA GLY A 119 -7.96 15.55 -1.37
C GLY A 119 -8.69 15.82 -2.69
N CYS A 120 -9.35 14.82 -3.27
CA CYS A 120 -10.07 14.91 -4.56
C CYS A 120 -11.59 15.08 -4.38
N CYS A 121 -12.04 15.89 -3.44
CA CYS A 121 -13.45 16.01 -3.04
C CYS A 121 -14.41 16.37 -4.19
N ALA A 122 -13.95 17.12 -5.18
CA ALA A 122 -14.75 17.46 -6.37
C ALA A 122 -15.11 16.22 -7.22
N LEU A 123 -14.29 15.17 -7.15
CA LEU A 123 -14.45 13.92 -7.88
C LEU A 123 -15.17 12.84 -7.06
N GLY A 124 -15.62 13.13 -5.84
CA GLY A 124 -16.24 12.13 -4.97
C GLY A 124 -17.50 11.47 -5.54
N PRO A 125 -17.76 10.20 -5.21
CA PRO A 125 -16.93 9.30 -4.42
C PRO A 125 -15.64 8.90 -5.14
N VAL A 126 -14.52 8.78 -4.41
CA VAL A 126 -13.21 8.51 -4.98
C VAL A 126 -12.68 7.16 -4.47
N MET A 127 -12.18 6.37 -5.41
CA MET A 127 -11.38 5.16 -5.18
C MET A 127 -10.02 5.36 -5.86
N GLU A 128 -8.96 4.95 -5.19
CA GLU A 128 -7.61 4.93 -5.76
C GLU A 128 -7.12 3.49 -5.83
N ILE A 129 -6.51 3.11 -6.95
CA ILE A 129 -5.85 1.82 -7.11
C ILE A 129 -4.44 2.07 -7.64
N ASP A 130 -3.43 1.61 -6.92
CA ASP A 130 -2.01 1.77 -7.25
C ASP A 130 -1.62 3.23 -7.57
N GLY A 131 -2.13 4.18 -6.77
CA GLY A 131 -1.92 5.61 -6.97
C GLY A 131 -2.75 6.24 -8.11
N ARG A 132 -3.59 5.46 -8.80
CA ARG A 132 -4.48 5.93 -9.85
C ARG A 132 -5.84 6.30 -9.28
N THR A 133 -6.21 7.57 -9.37
CA THR A 133 -7.49 8.08 -8.85
C THR A 133 -8.63 7.82 -9.81
N HIS A 134 -9.68 7.16 -9.33
CA HIS A 134 -10.96 6.96 -10.02
C HIS A 134 -12.04 7.77 -9.29
N GLY A 135 -12.59 8.76 -9.97
CA GLY A 135 -13.62 9.65 -9.40
C GLY A 135 -15.02 9.34 -9.87
N LYS A 136 -16.02 9.91 -9.18
CA LYS A 136 -17.46 9.77 -9.47
C LYS A 136 -17.92 8.31 -9.54
N MET A 137 -17.35 7.50 -8.65
CA MET A 137 -17.56 6.06 -8.67
C MET A 137 -18.99 5.69 -8.30
N ALA A 138 -19.59 4.83 -9.13
CA ALA A 138 -20.83 4.12 -8.83
C ALA A 138 -20.57 2.61 -8.75
N ALA A 139 -21.52 1.84 -8.21
CA ALA A 139 -21.35 0.39 -8.03
C ALA A 139 -20.98 -0.35 -9.34
N GLY A 140 -21.63 -0.01 -10.47
CA GLY A 140 -21.32 -0.61 -11.77
C GLY A 140 -19.92 -0.26 -12.28
N GLU A 141 -19.54 1.01 -12.20
CA GLU A 141 -18.20 1.49 -12.58
C GLU A 141 -17.11 0.89 -11.70
N THR A 142 -17.39 0.69 -10.41
CA THR A 142 -16.47 0.05 -9.47
C THR A 142 -16.12 -1.37 -9.93
N ALA A 143 -17.12 -2.15 -10.34
CA ALA A 143 -16.92 -3.50 -10.85
C ALA A 143 -16.08 -3.51 -12.14
N ASP A 144 -16.35 -2.59 -13.07
CA ASP A 144 -15.63 -2.50 -14.34
C ASP A 144 -14.16 -2.07 -14.12
N VAL A 145 -13.92 -1.12 -13.22
CA VAL A 145 -12.56 -0.69 -12.86
C VAL A 145 -11.80 -1.86 -12.23
N LEU A 146 -12.37 -2.58 -11.26
CA LEU A 146 -11.69 -3.73 -10.64
C LEU A 146 -11.34 -4.82 -11.64
N LYS A 147 -12.21 -5.13 -12.60
CA LYS A 147 -11.92 -6.09 -13.67
C LYS A 147 -10.74 -5.68 -14.54
N SER A 148 -10.47 -4.39 -14.68
CA SER A 148 -9.32 -3.92 -15.47
C SER A 148 -7.97 -4.18 -14.80
N TYR A 149 -7.96 -4.54 -13.53
CA TYR A 149 -6.78 -4.93 -12.75
C TYR A 149 -6.68 -6.46 -12.56
N GLU A 150 -7.54 -7.24 -13.22
CA GLU A 150 -7.52 -8.71 -13.19
C GLU A 150 -6.43 -9.34 -14.06
#